data_7e8d1601513b2cdb3b13bad78f30717f
#
_entry.id   7e8d1601513b2cdb3b13bad78f30717f
#
_cell.length_a   1.000
_cell.length_b   1.000
_cell.length_c   1.000
_cell.angle_alpha   90.00
_cell.angle_beta   90.00
_cell.angle_gamma   90.00
#
_symmetry.space_group_name_H-M   'P 1'
#
loop_
_entity.id
_entity.type
_entity.pdbx_description
1 polymer ?
#
loop_
_entity_poly.entity_id
_entity_poly.type
_entity_poly.pdbx_seq_one_letter_code
_entity_poly.pdbx_strand_id
1 'polypeptide(L)'
;MRKAKTIMSLALSAAMVTSMAATAPVMAAESDSTDGFNLNLCIASEPQSIDPALNTAMDGSVMCHHMFEGLVKWADDGEGNAVTVPGQAESWDKETNDDGTVTYTVHLRDGIKWSDGQAVTAGDFEYSWKRLANPETAADYCYMIDVVKGYAEVADGSADPDTLAVTALDDTTLQIDLTYDCPYFEEIMAFPATFPVRKDMVEGSDNWTFDPATYVSNGPYKMKEWSHNSYILMEKNENYYDYENLGPDTIKFALLDDSNAILKGYNNGELDFIENLPVDEVATYLASGELNIADYIGTYYVCFNTEDEVFSDPAIRKAFSLVIDRNYIVDNVTQSGEVPATGYVPSGIYDAEGASGDDFRTVGGEYYSVAEEDYEKNCEEARQILADAGYPNGEGFPTVEYLYNTDDKHKKIAEALQNMWQKELGVTVNLDNQDWNVFLQNRKNGDFQIARNGWIGDYNDPCSFLDMWYTGGGNNDAQYSNPDYDAQIDAAKATSDQAERMKAFHAAEDILIDQDSVLAPLYFYTQPYMLKDNIKGMYYTPLGYFFFGYTTQE
;
A
#
# COMPACT_ATOMS: atom_id res chain seq x y z
N MET A 1 -0.94 1.81 70.41
CA MET A 1 -0.18 0.78 71.08
C MET A 1 0.57 -0.04 70.09
N ARG A 2 1.88 0.15 70.09
CA ARG A 2 3.00 -0.84 70.11
C ARG A 2 2.93 -1.89 68.98
N LYS A 3 3.82 -1.72 67.99
CA LYS A 3 5.20 -2.27 67.85
C LYS A 3 5.21 -3.78 67.55
N ALA A 4 5.77 -4.17 66.40
CA ALA A 4 7.07 -4.84 66.37
C ALA A 4 7.63 -4.92 64.95
N LYS A 5 8.86 -4.49 64.83
CA LYS A 5 9.81 -4.69 63.70
C LYS A 5 10.36 -6.12 63.81
N THR A 6 10.61 -6.77 62.69
CA THR A 6 11.65 -7.78 62.66
C THR A 6 12.44 -7.61 61.35
N ILE A 7 13.70 -7.26 61.53
CA ILE A 7 14.80 -7.24 60.56
C ILE A 7 15.30 -8.69 60.49
N MET A 8 15.53 -9.18 59.29
CA MET A 8 16.41 -10.35 59.14
C MET A 8 17.24 -10.22 57.86
N SER A 9 18.48 -10.46 58.09
CA SER A 9 19.72 -10.12 57.40
C SER A 9 19.96 -10.79 56.05
N LEU A 10 20.80 -10.10 55.24
CA LEU A 10 21.53 -10.56 54.06
C LEU A 10 22.18 -11.94 54.24
N ALA A 11 22.11 -12.74 53.19
CA ALA A 11 23.15 -13.68 52.81
C ALA A 11 23.40 -13.54 51.30
N LEU A 12 24.54 -12.95 50.94
CA LEU A 12 25.11 -12.93 49.59
C LEU A 12 25.51 -14.37 49.25
N SER A 13 24.96 -14.90 48.17
CA SER A 13 25.51 -16.06 47.47
C SER A 13 25.70 -15.68 45.99
N ALA A 14 26.94 -15.46 45.64
CA ALA A 14 27.37 -15.30 44.27
C ALA A 14 27.19 -16.64 43.53
N ALA A 15 26.20 -16.71 42.64
CA ALA A 15 26.11 -17.80 41.67
C ALA A 15 26.56 -17.19 40.31
N MET A 16 27.74 -17.59 39.89
CA MET A 16 28.18 -17.43 38.51
C MET A 16 27.23 -18.22 37.62
N VAL A 17 26.38 -17.53 36.86
CA VAL A 17 25.66 -18.11 35.77
C VAL A 17 26.57 -18.01 34.53
N THR A 18 27.26 -19.09 34.22
CA THR A 18 27.83 -19.33 32.90
C THR A 18 26.68 -19.44 31.93
N SER A 19 26.48 -18.40 31.12
CA SER A 19 25.61 -18.44 29.95
C SER A 19 26.23 -19.40 28.91
N MET A 20 25.81 -20.64 28.92
CA MET A 20 25.91 -21.50 27.75
C MET A 20 24.90 -20.94 26.74
N ALA A 21 25.39 -20.29 25.70
CA ALA A 21 24.63 -20.08 24.48
C ALA A 21 24.24 -21.46 23.96
N ALA A 22 23.02 -21.85 24.20
CA ALA A 22 22.40 -22.96 23.51
C ALA A 22 22.16 -22.48 22.07
N THR A 23 23.09 -22.81 21.17
CA THR A 23 22.76 -22.85 19.75
C THR A 23 21.70 -23.92 19.58
N ALA A 24 20.45 -23.50 19.46
CA ALA A 24 19.41 -24.37 18.99
C ALA A 24 19.89 -24.90 17.61
N PRO A 25 19.87 -26.22 17.39
CA PRO A 25 20.09 -26.70 16.03
C PRO A 25 18.94 -26.14 15.20
N VAL A 26 19.26 -25.37 14.17
CA VAL A 26 18.37 -25.17 13.04
C VAL A 26 18.07 -26.59 12.57
N MET A 27 16.88 -27.08 12.90
CA MET A 27 16.37 -28.30 12.26
C MET A 27 16.26 -27.93 10.78
N ALA A 28 17.17 -28.44 9.97
CA ALA A 28 16.93 -28.55 8.55
C ALA A 28 15.58 -29.24 8.42
N ALA A 29 14.60 -28.51 7.90
CA ALA A 29 13.34 -29.12 7.51
C ALA A 29 13.74 -30.28 6.58
N GLU A 30 13.37 -31.50 6.95
CA GLU A 30 13.43 -32.63 6.04
C GLU A 30 12.67 -32.15 4.80
N SER A 31 13.37 -32.05 3.68
CA SER A 31 12.74 -31.87 2.39
C SER A 31 11.89 -33.12 2.18
N ASP A 32 10.60 -33.00 2.46
CA ASP A 32 9.65 -33.95 1.93
C ASP A 32 9.73 -33.78 0.41
N SER A 33 10.51 -34.59 -0.24
CA SER A 33 10.66 -34.64 -1.68
C SER A 33 9.39 -35.28 -2.26
N THR A 34 8.33 -34.50 -2.27
CA THR A 34 7.28 -34.65 -3.28
C THR A 34 7.82 -33.99 -4.55
N ASP A 35 7.72 -34.68 -5.70
CA ASP A 35 8.15 -34.21 -7.03
C ASP A 35 7.37 -32.96 -7.50
N GLY A 36 7.02 -32.02 -6.62
CA GLY A 36 6.19 -30.84 -6.88
C GLY A 36 7.00 -29.54 -6.89
N PHE A 37 6.55 -28.56 -7.68
CA PHE A 37 7.12 -27.23 -7.73
C PHE A 37 6.64 -26.39 -6.53
N ASN A 38 7.56 -25.97 -5.66
CA ASN A 38 7.29 -25.13 -4.50
C ASN A 38 8.07 -23.82 -4.65
N LEU A 39 7.40 -22.68 -4.47
CA LEU A 39 7.97 -21.35 -4.63
C LEU A 39 8.12 -20.67 -3.27
N ASN A 40 9.31 -20.14 -2.97
CA ASN A 40 9.61 -19.46 -1.72
C ASN A 40 9.93 -17.98 -2.00
N LEU A 41 9.16 -17.08 -1.45
CA LEU A 41 9.20 -15.64 -1.72
C LEU A 41 9.44 -14.86 -0.43
N CYS A 42 10.01 -13.67 -0.56
CA CYS A 42 9.97 -12.66 0.49
C CYS A 42 9.65 -11.30 -0.14
N ILE A 43 8.53 -10.72 0.25
CA ILE A 43 8.09 -9.39 -0.19
C ILE A 43 8.08 -8.39 0.97
N ALA A 44 7.77 -8.83 2.19
CA ALA A 44 7.66 -7.97 3.37
C ALA A 44 7.75 -8.77 4.67
N SER A 45 7.61 -8.07 5.80
CA SER A 45 7.43 -8.63 7.13
C SER A 45 5.97 -9.10 7.36
N GLU A 46 5.55 -9.24 8.61
CA GLU A 46 4.19 -9.65 8.99
C GLU A 46 3.15 -8.64 8.50
N PRO A 47 2.17 -9.02 7.65
CA PRO A 47 1.11 -8.12 7.23
C PRO A 47 0.21 -7.74 8.42
N GLN A 48 -0.25 -6.49 8.44
CA GLN A 48 -1.19 -6.04 9.47
C GLN A 48 -2.54 -6.74 9.33
N SER A 49 -3.00 -6.93 8.13
CA SER A 49 -4.25 -7.61 7.80
C SER A 49 -4.17 -8.29 6.44
N ILE A 50 -4.83 -9.45 6.33
CA ILE A 50 -5.15 -10.11 5.07
C ILE A 50 -6.66 -10.27 4.89
N ASP A 51 -7.47 -9.54 5.67
CA ASP A 51 -8.89 -9.32 5.39
C ASP A 51 -8.98 -8.35 4.21
N PRO A 52 -9.56 -8.73 3.07
CA PRO A 52 -9.63 -7.87 1.88
C PRO A 52 -10.17 -6.47 2.16
N ALA A 53 -11.19 -6.32 3.02
CA ALA A 53 -11.78 -5.03 3.34
C ALA A 53 -10.95 -4.18 4.33
N LEU A 54 -10.08 -4.82 5.14
CA LEU A 54 -9.33 -4.15 6.21
C LEU A 54 -7.84 -4.00 5.90
N ASN A 55 -7.37 -4.57 4.80
CA ASN A 55 -5.99 -4.43 4.37
C ASN A 55 -5.75 -3.05 3.73
N THR A 56 -4.67 -2.39 4.12
CA THR A 56 -4.27 -1.08 3.60
C THR A 56 -2.82 -1.04 3.11
N ALA A 57 -2.15 -2.21 3.03
CA ALA A 57 -0.74 -2.29 2.68
C ALA A 57 -0.49 -3.29 1.54
N MET A 58 0.57 -3.05 0.75
CA MET A 58 0.90 -3.85 -0.42
C MET A 58 1.18 -5.31 -0.09
N ASP A 59 1.82 -5.59 1.05
CA ASP A 59 2.12 -6.95 1.53
C ASP A 59 0.84 -7.79 1.67
N GLY A 60 -0.17 -7.28 2.36
CA GLY A 60 -1.47 -7.93 2.47
C GLY A 60 -2.22 -8.00 1.14
N SER A 61 -2.13 -6.96 0.29
CA SER A 61 -2.77 -6.94 -1.04
C SER A 61 -2.25 -8.03 -1.96
N VAL A 62 -0.93 -8.22 -2.04
CA VAL A 62 -0.32 -9.30 -2.85
C VAL A 62 -0.81 -10.67 -2.35
N MET A 63 -0.89 -10.87 -1.03
CA MET A 63 -1.40 -12.11 -0.46
C MET A 63 -2.90 -12.32 -0.76
N CYS A 64 -3.70 -11.24 -0.70
CA CYS A 64 -5.13 -11.30 -1.08
C CYS A 64 -5.30 -11.69 -2.55
N HIS A 65 -4.50 -11.15 -3.47
CA HIS A 65 -4.56 -11.51 -4.91
C HIS A 65 -4.22 -12.98 -5.20
N HIS A 66 -3.49 -13.65 -4.31
CA HIS A 66 -3.22 -15.07 -4.46
C HIS A 66 -4.31 -15.95 -3.86
N MET A 67 -5.02 -15.46 -2.83
CA MET A 67 -6.03 -16.27 -2.12
C MET A 67 -7.48 -15.92 -2.50
N PHE A 68 -7.73 -14.70 -2.97
CA PHE A 68 -9.05 -14.27 -3.44
C PHE A 68 -8.99 -13.83 -4.90
N GLU A 69 -10.17 -13.71 -5.51
CA GLU A 69 -10.35 -13.16 -6.85
C GLU A 69 -11.63 -12.32 -6.89
N GLY A 70 -11.54 -11.12 -7.46
CA GLY A 70 -12.64 -10.19 -7.64
C GLY A 70 -13.55 -10.55 -8.82
N LEU A 71 -14.49 -9.67 -9.13
CA LEU A 71 -15.29 -9.77 -10.36
C LEU A 71 -14.38 -9.69 -11.59
N VAL A 72 -13.40 -8.81 -11.53
CA VAL A 72 -12.31 -8.63 -12.50
C VAL A 72 -11.00 -9.07 -11.84
N LYS A 73 -10.02 -9.49 -12.63
CA LYS A 73 -8.67 -9.86 -12.17
C LYS A 73 -7.59 -9.32 -13.08
N TRP A 74 -6.36 -9.35 -12.62
CA TRP A 74 -5.17 -9.10 -13.43
C TRP A 74 -4.69 -10.40 -14.09
N ALA A 75 -4.26 -10.33 -15.34
CA ALA A 75 -3.67 -11.44 -16.09
C ALA A 75 -2.49 -10.95 -16.93
N ASP A 76 -1.57 -11.87 -17.26
CA ASP A 76 -0.43 -11.62 -18.13
C ASP A 76 -0.92 -11.27 -19.56
N ASP A 77 -0.43 -10.18 -20.14
CA ASP A 77 -0.66 -9.80 -21.54
C ASP A 77 0.18 -10.62 -22.53
N GLY A 78 1.04 -11.51 -22.04
CA GLY A 78 2.00 -12.30 -22.80
C GLY A 78 3.35 -11.61 -23.01
N GLU A 79 3.53 -10.39 -22.49
CA GLU A 79 4.77 -9.62 -22.51
C GLU A 79 5.34 -9.37 -21.08
N GLY A 80 4.67 -9.93 -20.07
CA GLY A 80 5.03 -9.81 -18.65
C GLY A 80 4.34 -8.67 -17.92
N ASN A 81 3.42 -7.94 -18.59
CA ASN A 81 2.62 -6.92 -17.95
C ASN A 81 1.25 -7.49 -17.54
N ALA A 82 0.65 -6.90 -16.50
CA ALA A 82 -0.69 -7.25 -16.08
C ALA A 82 -1.73 -6.34 -16.76
N VAL A 83 -2.81 -6.97 -17.21
CA VAL A 83 -4.00 -6.30 -17.74
C VAL A 83 -5.24 -6.82 -17.05
N THR A 84 -6.29 -5.99 -16.96
CA THR A 84 -7.58 -6.42 -16.40
C THR A 84 -8.33 -7.34 -17.36
N VAL A 85 -8.83 -8.44 -16.81
CA VAL A 85 -9.66 -9.42 -17.54
C VAL A 85 -10.80 -9.89 -16.63
N PRO A 86 -11.86 -10.50 -17.19
CA PRO A 86 -12.90 -11.13 -16.38
C PRO A 86 -12.33 -12.16 -15.39
N GLY A 87 -12.61 -11.96 -14.08
CA GLY A 87 -12.23 -12.83 -12.98
C GLY A 87 -13.34 -13.84 -12.64
N GLN A 88 -13.98 -13.68 -11.47
CA GLN A 88 -15.17 -14.46 -11.10
C GLN A 88 -16.39 -14.12 -11.99
N ALA A 89 -16.45 -12.90 -12.53
CA ALA A 89 -17.36 -12.59 -13.62
C ALA A 89 -16.90 -13.25 -14.91
N GLU A 90 -17.86 -13.74 -15.72
CA GLU A 90 -17.63 -14.15 -17.10
C GLU A 90 -17.75 -12.95 -18.05
N SER A 91 -18.68 -12.03 -17.75
CA SER A 91 -18.96 -10.82 -18.53
C SER A 91 -19.77 -9.82 -17.72
N TRP A 92 -19.90 -8.62 -18.26
CA TRP A 92 -20.84 -7.60 -17.75
C TRP A 92 -21.41 -6.76 -18.89
N ASP A 93 -22.65 -6.28 -18.68
CA ASP A 93 -23.29 -5.28 -19.50
C ASP A 93 -23.22 -3.93 -18.78
N LYS A 94 -22.85 -2.86 -19.50
CA LYS A 94 -22.79 -1.49 -19.01
C LYS A 94 -23.84 -0.66 -19.73
N GLU A 95 -24.78 -0.07 -18.98
CA GLU A 95 -25.82 0.81 -19.50
C GLU A 95 -25.69 2.22 -18.88
N THR A 96 -25.52 3.23 -19.73
CA THR A 96 -25.56 4.62 -19.31
C THR A 96 -27.00 5.13 -19.39
N ASN A 97 -27.55 5.57 -18.27
CA ASN A 97 -28.93 6.04 -18.16
C ASN A 97 -29.06 7.49 -18.64
N ASP A 98 -30.29 7.92 -18.95
CA ASP A 98 -30.60 9.27 -19.44
C ASP A 98 -30.17 10.40 -18.46
N ASP A 99 -30.05 10.10 -17.18
CA ASP A 99 -29.62 11.02 -16.10
C ASP A 99 -28.09 11.03 -15.86
N GLY A 100 -27.34 10.26 -16.64
CA GLY A 100 -25.87 10.15 -16.53
C GLY A 100 -25.39 9.11 -15.53
N THR A 101 -26.28 8.45 -14.79
CA THR A 101 -25.94 7.30 -13.96
C THR A 101 -25.59 6.09 -14.82
N VAL A 102 -24.90 5.09 -14.24
CA VAL A 102 -24.51 3.88 -14.97
C VAL A 102 -24.94 2.65 -14.20
N THR A 103 -25.52 1.68 -14.91
CA THR A 103 -25.85 0.37 -14.36
C THR A 103 -24.93 -0.69 -14.97
N TYR A 104 -24.23 -1.42 -14.12
CA TYR A 104 -23.52 -2.64 -14.49
C TYR A 104 -24.38 -3.85 -14.12
N THR A 105 -24.58 -4.77 -15.10
CA THR A 105 -25.16 -6.09 -14.86
C THR A 105 -24.04 -7.10 -15.06
N VAL A 106 -23.54 -7.66 -13.97
CA VAL A 106 -22.39 -8.57 -13.96
C VAL A 106 -22.89 -10.00 -13.92
N HIS A 107 -22.39 -10.84 -14.83
CA HIS A 107 -22.70 -12.26 -14.94
C HIS A 107 -21.53 -13.08 -14.42
N LEU A 108 -21.71 -13.81 -13.33
CA LEU A 108 -20.71 -14.70 -12.75
C LEU A 108 -20.51 -15.94 -13.60
N ARG A 109 -19.32 -16.52 -13.57
CA ARG A 109 -19.02 -17.81 -14.19
C ARG A 109 -19.86 -18.92 -13.55
N ASP A 110 -20.27 -19.88 -14.35
CA ASP A 110 -20.94 -21.06 -13.85
C ASP A 110 -20.01 -21.95 -13.02
N GLY A 111 -20.49 -22.40 -11.86
CA GLY A 111 -19.82 -23.42 -11.05
C GLY A 111 -18.58 -22.98 -10.28
N ILE A 112 -18.35 -21.67 -10.12
CA ILE A 112 -17.28 -21.13 -9.25
C ILE A 112 -17.52 -21.50 -7.80
N LYS A 113 -16.41 -21.73 -7.07
CA LYS A 113 -16.47 -22.29 -5.72
C LYS A 113 -15.48 -21.62 -4.78
N TRP A 114 -15.85 -21.58 -3.53
CA TRP A 114 -14.97 -21.35 -2.40
C TRP A 114 -14.00 -22.52 -2.21
N SER A 115 -12.91 -22.30 -1.50
CA SER A 115 -11.89 -23.31 -1.21
C SER A 115 -12.41 -24.53 -0.41
N ASP A 116 -13.56 -24.40 0.26
CA ASP A 116 -14.25 -25.49 0.94
C ASP A 116 -15.23 -26.26 0.04
N GLY A 117 -15.38 -25.87 -1.23
CA GLY A 117 -16.22 -26.48 -2.24
C GLY A 117 -17.66 -25.97 -2.29
N GLN A 118 -18.06 -25.01 -1.45
CA GLN A 118 -19.36 -24.33 -1.57
C GLN A 118 -19.36 -23.40 -2.79
N ALA A 119 -20.55 -23.12 -3.33
CA ALA A 119 -20.67 -22.21 -4.47
C ALA A 119 -20.37 -20.76 -4.06
N VAL A 120 -19.64 -20.04 -4.91
CA VAL A 120 -19.57 -18.57 -4.87
C VAL A 120 -20.78 -18.02 -5.59
N THR A 121 -21.45 -17.04 -5.01
CA THR A 121 -22.68 -16.46 -5.54
C THR A 121 -22.60 -14.93 -5.63
N ALA A 122 -23.50 -14.33 -6.40
CA ALA A 122 -23.67 -12.87 -6.44
C ALA A 122 -23.99 -12.27 -5.05
N GLY A 123 -24.65 -13.04 -4.19
CA GLY A 123 -24.93 -12.66 -2.80
C GLY A 123 -23.66 -12.49 -1.94
N ASP A 124 -22.58 -13.22 -2.25
CA ASP A 124 -21.31 -13.07 -1.54
C ASP A 124 -20.64 -11.71 -1.88
N PHE A 125 -20.72 -11.28 -3.14
CA PHE A 125 -20.26 -9.95 -3.57
C PHE A 125 -21.14 -8.84 -3.00
N GLU A 126 -22.46 -8.98 -3.06
CA GLU A 126 -23.40 -8.03 -2.44
C GLU A 126 -23.07 -7.82 -0.96
N TYR A 127 -22.91 -8.91 -0.20
CA TYR A 127 -22.53 -8.86 1.21
C TYR A 127 -21.20 -8.13 1.42
N SER A 128 -20.19 -8.46 0.63
CA SER A 128 -18.83 -7.94 0.81
C SER A 128 -18.73 -6.44 0.54
N TRP A 129 -19.41 -5.95 -0.52
CA TRP A 129 -19.43 -4.53 -0.83
C TRP A 129 -20.25 -3.72 0.19
N LYS A 130 -21.37 -4.29 0.68
CA LYS A 130 -22.15 -3.68 1.77
C LYS A 130 -21.35 -3.66 3.09
N ARG A 131 -20.56 -4.70 3.35
CA ARG A 131 -19.63 -4.75 4.48
C ARG A 131 -18.53 -3.67 4.33
N LEU A 132 -17.95 -3.51 3.13
CA LEU A 132 -16.93 -2.51 2.86
C LEU A 132 -17.43 -1.08 3.15
N ALA A 133 -18.67 -0.76 2.71
CA ALA A 133 -19.28 0.55 2.93
C ALA A 133 -19.76 0.78 4.38
N ASN A 134 -19.97 -0.29 5.17
CA ASN A 134 -20.52 -0.21 6.50
C ASN A 134 -19.51 0.43 7.49
N PRO A 135 -19.82 1.57 8.14
CA PRO A 135 -18.91 2.22 9.09
C PRO A 135 -18.54 1.33 10.29
N GLU A 136 -19.37 0.32 10.64
CA GLU A 136 -19.02 -0.64 11.70
C GLU A 136 -17.85 -1.56 11.32
N THR A 137 -17.56 -1.72 10.03
CA THR A 137 -16.38 -2.46 9.54
C THR A 137 -15.10 -1.66 9.74
N ALA A 138 -15.20 -0.33 9.80
CA ALA A 138 -14.07 0.60 9.92
C ALA A 138 -13.00 0.36 8.84
N ALA A 139 -13.43 0.10 7.60
CA ALA A 139 -12.56 -0.11 6.46
C ALA A 139 -12.01 1.24 5.96
N ASP A 140 -10.69 1.40 5.95
CA ASP A 140 -10.04 2.63 5.49
C ASP A 140 -10.26 2.87 3.99
N TYR A 141 -10.38 1.79 3.22
CA TYR A 141 -10.66 1.79 1.78
C TYR A 141 -12.16 1.78 1.43
N CYS A 142 -13.07 2.11 2.38
CA CYS A 142 -14.50 2.16 2.07
C CYS A 142 -14.82 3.12 0.92
N TYR A 143 -14.08 4.22 0.79
CA TYR A 143 -14.24 5.23 -0.27
C TYR A 143 -13.92 4.69 -1.68
N MET A 144 -13.26 3.54 -1.82
CA MET A 144 -13.00 2.91 -3.10
C MET A 144 -14.28 2.65 -3.93
N ILE A 145 -15.41 2.49 -3.25
CA ILE A 145 -16.73 2.28 -3.87
C ILE A 145 -17.68 3.47 -3.72
N ASP A 146 -17.15 4.68 -3.52
CA ASP A 146 -17.96 5.89 -3.33
C ASP A 146 -18.77 6.27 -4.58
N VAL A 147 -18.33 5.82 -5.75
CA VAL A 147 -19.05 5.91 -7.00
C VAL A 147 -20.38 5.11 -7.01
N VAL A 148 -20.53 4.13 -6.10
CA VAL A 148 -21.75 3.32 -6.00
C VAL A 148 -22.86 4.13 -5.35
N LYS A 149 -24.04 4.14 -5.98
CA LYS A 149 -25.20 4.87 -5.51
C LYS A 149 -25.61 4.45 -4.10
N GLY A 150 -25.84 5.42 -3.22
CA GLY A 150 -26.18 5.19 -1.81
C GLY A 150 -24.98 5.06 -0.89
N TYR A 151 -23.74 5.12 -1.42
CA TYR A 151 -22.53 4.98 -0.61
C TYR A 151 -22.43 6.07 0.47
N ALA A 152 -22.64 7.35 0.13
CA ALA A 152 -22.44 8.45 1.06
C ALA A 152 -23.31 8.31 2.33
N GLU A 153 -24.59 7.96 2.15
CA GLU A 153 -25.53 7.80 3.26
C GLU A 153 -25.24 6.54 4.09
N VAL A 154 -24.67 5.50 3.47
CA VAL A 154 -24.24 4.29 4.20
C VAL A 154 -22.96 4.58 4.99
N ALA A 155 -21.96 5.19 4.37
CA ALA A 155 -20.66 5.45 4.98
C ALA A 155 -20.74 6.44 6.16
N ASP A 156 -21.65 7.42 6.11
CA ASP A 156 -21.90 8.35 7.21
C ASP A 156 -22.84 7.78 8.31
N GLY A 157 -23.36 6.55 8.11
CA GLY A 157 -24.26 5.87 9.05
C GLY A 157 -25.70 6.38 9.05
N SER A 158 -26.09 7.26 8.12
CA SER A 158 -27.46 7.77 8.02
C SER A 158 -28.43 6.82 7.32
N ALA A 159 -27.89 5.82 6.58
CA ALA A 159 -28.67 4.77 5.93
C ALA A 159 -28.14 3.37 6.30
N ASP A 160 -29.02 2.38 6.17
CA ASP A 160 -28.67 0.97 6.37
C ASP A 160 -27.77 0.48 5.23
N PRO A 161 -26.68 -0.31 5.49
CA PRO A 161 -25.84 -0.90 4.46
C PRO A 161 -26.60 -1.64 3.35
N ASP A 162 -27.77 -2.17 3.65
CA ASP A 162 -28.63 -2.82 2.66
C ASP A 162 -29.18 -1.87 1.58
N THR A 163 -29.04 -0.55 1.77
CA THR A 163 -29.46 0.47 0.78
C THR A 163 -28.39 0.79 -0.26
N LEU A 164 -27.15 0.30 -0.07
CA LEU A 164 -26.13 0.41 -1.10
C LEU A 164 -26.60 -0.28 -2.39
N ALA A 165 -26.48 0.41 -3.53
CA ALA A 165 -26.99 -0.08 -4.81
C ALA A 165 -26.10 -1.18 -5.44
N VAL A 166 -25.90 -2.25 -4.69
CA VAL A 166 -25.30 -3.52 -5.10
C VAL A 166 -26.30 -4.61 -4.75
N THR A 167 -26.83 -5.31 -5.74
CA THR A 167 -27.95 -6.24 -5.57
C THR A 167 -27.74 -7.53 -6.34
N ALA A 168 -27.75 -8.67 -5.67
CA ALA A 168 -27.82 -9.98 -6.30
C ALA A 168 -29.25 -10.19 -6.85
N LEU A 169 -29.38 -10.21 -8.17
CA LEU A 169 -30.68 -10.47 -8.84
C LEU A 169 -31.04 -11.95 -8.77
N ASP A 170 -30.02 -12.81 -8.79
CA ASP A 170 -30.07 -14.25 -8.58
C ASP A 170 -28.67 -14.74 -8.14
N ASP A 171 -28.43 -16.05 -8.06
CA ASP A 171 -27.17 -16.61 -7.58
C ASP A 171 -25.94 -16.24 -8.48
N THR A 172 -26.19 -15.88 -9.75
CA THR A 172 -25.14 -15.66 -10.76
C THR A 172 -25.16 -14.25 -11.39
N THR A 173 -26.11 -13.40 -11.01
CA THR A 173 -26.28 -12.07 -11.59
C THR A 173 -26.24 -11.01 -10.51
N LEU A 174 -25.27 -10.10 -10.61
CA LEU A 174 -25.09 -8.95 -9.72
C LEU A 174 -25.36 -7.65 -10.47
N GLN A 175 -26.23 -6.79 -9.93
CA GLN A 175 -26.42 -5.42 -10.42
C GLN A 175 -25.67 -4.43 -9.53
N ILE A 176 -24.97 -3.47 -10.15
CA ILE A 176 -24.27 -2.38 -9.48
C ILE A 176 -24.67 -1.07 -10.16
N ASP A 177 -25.26 -0.14 -9.41
CA ASP A 177 -25.64 1.17 -9.94
C ASP A 177 -24.63 2.24 -9.47
N LEU A 178 -24.05 2.95 -10.43
CA LEU A 178 -23.07 4.02 -10.19
C LEU A 178 -23.73 5.40 -10.33
N THR A 179 -23.20 6.38 -9.61
CA THR A 179 -23.65 7.77 -9.65
C THR A 179 -23.21 8.52 -10.91
N TYR A 180 -22.11 8.07 -11.53
CA TYR A 180 -21.57 8.60 -12.80
C TYR A 180 -20.79 7.52 -13.53
N ASP A 181 -20.37 7.80 -14.78
CA ASP A 181 -19.53 6.89 -15.57
C ASP A 181 -18.06 6.98 -15.09
N CYS A 182 -17.67 6.05 -14.20
CA CYS A 182 -16.34 5.96 -13.62
C CYS A 182 -15.38 5.26 -14.59
N PRO A 183 -14.32 5.92 -15.08
CA PRO A 183 -13.43 5.35 -16.09
C PRO A 183 -12.55 4.20 -15.59
N TYR A 184 -12.27 4.14 -14.29
CA TYR A 184 -11.43 3.13 -13.63
C TYR A 184 -12.23 2.08 -12.86
N PHE A 185 -13.55 1.98 -13.09
CA PHE A 185 -14.39 1.06 -12.32
C PHE A 185 -14.03 -0.42 -12.51
N GLU A 186 -13.52 -0.81 -13.67
CA GLU A 186 -13.04 -2.19 -13.90
C GLU A 186 -11.81 -2.50 -13.05
N GLU A 187 -10.92 -1.53 -12.81
CA GLU A 187 -9.80 -1.70 -11.89
C GLU A 187 -10.25 -1.76 -10.43
N ILE A 188 -11.29 -1.00 -10.05
CA ILE A 188 -11.94 -1.14 -8.74
C ILE A 188 -12.48 -2.56 -8.53
N MET A 189 -13.10 -3.17 -9.54
CA MET A 189 -13.59 -4.55 -9.45
C MET A 189 -12.46 -5.61 -9.34
N ALA A 190 -11.21 -5.22 -9.62
CA ALA A 190 -10.00 -6.02 -9.44
C ALA A 190 -9.22 -5.68 -8.16
N PHE A 191 -9.66 -4.66 -7.41
CA PHE A 191 -8.98 -4.20 -6.20
C PHE A 191 -9.35 -5.06 -4.97
N PRO A 192 -8.38 -5.44 -4.11
CA PRO A 192 -8.63 -6.38 -3.02
C PRO A 192 -9.79 -6.03 -2.09
N ALA A 193 -10.02 -4.74 -1.77
CA ALA A 193 -11.11 -4.34 -0.88
C ALA A 193 -12.51 -4.73 -1.40
N THR A 194 -12.65 -4.96 -2.72
CA THR A 194 -13.91 -5.38 -3.37
C THR A 194 -14.04 -6.89 -3.52
N PHE A 195 -13.05 -7.66 -3.07
CA PHE A 195 -13.11 -9.12 -3.17
C PHE A 195 -14.19 -9.72 -2.26
N PRO A 196 -14.81 -10.83 -2.69
CA PRO A 196 -15.86 -11.45 -1.90
C PRO A 196 -15.28 -12.15 -0.68
N VAL A 197 -16.02 -12.11 0.44
CA VAL A 197 -15.73 -12.88 1.65
C VAL A 197 -16.98 -13.64 2.11
N ARG A 198 -16.78 -14.74 2.81
CA ARG A 198 -17.85 -15.60 3.30
C ARG A 198 -18.49 -15.00 4.55
N LYS A 199 -19.76 -14.62 4.43
CA LYS A 199 -20.54 -14.04 5.53
C LYS A 199 -20.50 -14.91 6.80
N ASP A 200 -20.71 -16.22 6.67
CA ASP A 200 -20.74 -17.16 7.79
C ASP A 200 -19.38 -17.37 8.46
N MET A 201 -18.26 -17.06 7.78
CA MET A 201 -16.92 -17.08 8.35
C MET A 201 -16.57 -15.76 9.05
N VAL A 202 -17.02 -14.65 8.50
CA VAL A 202 -16.69 -13.28 8.97
C VAL A 202 -17.57 -12.87 10.15
N GLU A 203 -18.88 -13.12 10.07
CA GLU A 203 -19.81 -12.70 11.12
C GLU A 203 -19.59 -13.48 12.42
N GLY A 204 -19.35 -12.74 13.51
CA GLY A 204 -19.12 -13.30 14.84
C GLY A 204 -17.72 -13.82 15.10
N SER A 205 -16.75 -13.51 14.23
CA SER A 205 -15.34 -13.88 14.39
C SER A 205 -14.40 -12.73 14.02
N ASP A 206 -13.84 -12.06 15.02
CA ASP A 206 -12.83 -11.01 14.81
C ASP A 206 -11.48 -11.58 14.30
N ASN A 207 -11.30 -12.90 14.33
CA ASN A 207 -10.06 -13.59 14.02
C ASN A 207 -10.20 -14.59 12.86
N TRP A 208 -11.19 -14.42 11.97
CA TRP A 208 -11.46 -15.36 10.87
C TRP A 208 -10.28 -15.51 9.91
N THR A 209 -9.38 -14.51 9.82
CA THR A 209 -8.21 -14.52 8.95
C THR A 209 -7.03 -15.32 9.50
N PHE A 210 -7.00 -15.64 10.80
CA PHE A 210 -5.83 -16.25 11.44
C PHE A 210 -5.82 -17.79 11.41
N ASP A 211 -6.92 -18.42 11.03
CA ASP A 211 -7.03 -19.88 10.99
C ASP A 211 -7.37 -20.33 9.56
N PRO A 212 -6.55 -21.21 8.94
CA PRO A 212 -6.87 -21.78 7.62
C PRO A 212 -8.26 -22.39 7.51
N ALA A 213 -8.83 -22.88 8.61
CA ALA A 213 -10.17 -23.46 8.62
C ALA A 213 -11.29 -22.42 8.49
N THR A 214 -11.05 -21.16 8.85
CA THR A 214 -12.01 -20.05 8.75
C THR A 214 -11.67 -19.09 7.62
N TYR A 215 -10.41 -19.07 7.16
CA TYR A 215 -9.99 -18.27 6.01
C TYR A 215 -10.35 -18.94 4.69
N VAL A 216 -11.64 -19.06 4.44
CA VAL A 216 -12.20 -19.65 3.22
C VAL A 216 -12.14 -18.62 2.10
N SER A 217 -11.40 -18.91 1.06
CA SER A 217 -11.11 -18.02 -0.07
C SER A 217 -11.61 -18.57 -1.39
N ASN A 218 -11.66 -17.75 -2.45
CA ASN A 218 -12.19 -18.12 -3.77
C ASN A 218 -11.15 -18.02 -4.90
N GLY A 219 -9.90 -17.69 -4.56
CA GLY A 219 -8.82 -17.47 -5.52
C GLY A 219 -8.04 -18.72 -5.88
N PRO A 220 -6.92 -18.56 -6.63
CA PRO A 220 -6.11 -19.66 -7.14
C PRO A 220 -5.42 -20.50 -6.05
N TYR A 221 -5.09 -19.88 -4.92
CA TYR A 221 -4.49 -20.54 -3.78
C TYR A 221 -5.37 -20.39 -2.54
N LYS A 222 -5.18 -21.27 -1.56
CA LYS A 222 -5.82 -21.20 -0.25
C LYS A 222 -4.75 -21.24 0.84
N MET A 223 -5.02 -20.62 1.98
CA MET A 223 -4.10 -20.67 3.12
C MET A 223 -3.99 -22.11 3.63
N LYS A 224 -2.75 -22.59 3.76
CA LYS A 224 -2.42 -23.85 4.40
C LYS A 224 -1.96 -23.65 5.83
N GLU A 225 -1.14 -22.64 6.07
CA GLU A 225 -0.58 -22.32 7.38
C GLU A 225 -0.18 -20.84 7.45
N TRP A 226 -0.43 -20.21 8.58
CA TRP A 226 0.17 -18.93 8.94
C TRP A 226 0.97 -19.10 10.24
N SER A 227 2.29 -19.13 10.12
CA SER A 227 3.22 -19.10 11.24
C SER A 227 3.64 -17.65 11.47
N HIS A 228 2.95 -16.97 12.38
CA HIS A 228 3.14 -15.55 12.65
C HIS A 228 4.61 -15.17 12.86
N ASN A 229 5.04 -14.05 12.27
CA ASN A 229 6.40 -13.54 12.23
C ASN A 229 7.43 -14.54 11.61
N SER A 230 6.97 -15.46 10.78
CA SER A 230 7.82 -16.44 10.12
C SER A 230 7.45 -16.64 8.65
N TYR A 231 6.23 -17.09 8.36
CA TYR A 231 5.76 -17.28 7.00
C TYR A 231 4.25 -17.44 6.89
N ILE A 232 3.72 -17.17 5.71
CA ILE A 232 2.41 -17.63 5.23
C ILE A 232 2.66 -18.67 4.13
N LEU A 233 2.07 -19.85 4.28
CA LEU A 233 2.13 -20.94 3.31
C LEU A 233 0.76 -21.12 2.66
N MET A 234 0.75 -21.05 1.34
CA MET A 234 -0.41 -21.29 0.51
C MET A 234 -0.25 -22.57 -0.30
N GLU A 235 -1.35 -23.25 -0.62
CA GLU A 235 -1.39 -24.39 -1.53
C GLU A 235 -2.44 -24.16 -2.61
N LYS A 236 -2.30 -24.83 -3.77
CA LYS A 236 -3.30 -24.75 -4.85
C LYS A 236 -4.70 -25.01 -4.33
N ASN A 237 -5.64 -24.18 -4.76
CA ASN A 237 -7.07 -24.39 -4.49
C ASN A 237 -7.68 -25.30 -5.55
N GLU A 238 -7.96 -26.53 -5.20
CA GLU A 238 -8.53 -27.55 -6.10
C GLU A 238 -9.94 -27.23 -6.59
N ASN A 239 -10.59 -26.25 -5.98
CA ASN A 239 -11.91 -25.76 -6.36
C ASN A 239 -11.87 -24.54 -7.28
N TYR A 240 -10.67 -23.97 -7.52
CA TYR A 240 -10.52 -22.83 -8.41
C TYR A 240 -10.79 -23.25 -9.87
N TYR A 241 -11.55 -22.44 -10.60
CA TYR A 241 -12.01 -22.80 -11.96
C TYR A 241 -10.87 -22.98 -12.97
N ASP A 242 -9.70 -22.35 -12.74
CA ASP A 242 -8.51 -22.44 -13.60
C ASP A 242 -7.38 -23.25 -12.96
N TYR A 243 -7.72 -24.19 -12.07
CA TYR A 243 -6.78 -25.02 -11.30
C TYR A 243 -5.72 -25.72 -12.15
N GLU A 244 -6.09 -26.23 -13.32
CA GLU A 244 -5.20 -27.02 -14.20
C GLU A 244 -4.04 -26.20 -14.77
N ASN A 245 -4.16 -24.86 -14.81
CA ASN A 245 -3.13 -23.96 -15.33
C ASN A 245 -2.24 -23.37 -14.22
N LEU A 246 -2.53 -23.63 -12.95
CA LEU A 246 -1.72 -23.14 -11.84
C LEU A 246 -0.34 -23.82 -11.82
N GLY A 247 0.71 -23.05 -11.57
CA GLY A 247 2.10 -23.51 -11.58
C GLY A 247 2.55 -24.14 -10.26
N PRO A 248 2.93 -23.36 -9.23
CA PRO A 248 3.44 -23.89 -7.97
C PRO A 248 2.40 -24.71 -7.20
N ASP A 249 2.82 -25.86 -6.63
CA ASP A 249 1.95 -26.62 -5.71
C ASP A 249 1.76 -25.87 -4.39
N THR A 250 2.82 -25.17 -3.96
CA THR A 250 2.77 -24.28 -2.81
C THR A 250 3.53 -22.97 -3.08
N ILE A 251 3.05 -21.90 -2.49
CA ILE A 251 3.73 -20.60 -2.43
C ILE A 251 3.94 -20.26 -0.96
N LYS A 252 5.18 -20.04 -0.57
CA LYS A 252 5.57 -19.66 0.78
C LYS A 252 6.08 -18.22 0.78
N PHE A 253 5.39 -17.35 1.46
CA PHE A 253 5.82 -15.98 1.75
C PHE A 253 6.56 -15.97 3.08
N ALA A 254 7.89 -15.85 3.04
CA ALA A 254 8.70 -15.63 4.24
C ALA A 254 8.49 -14.20 4.74
N LEU A 255 8.26 -14.04 6.05
CA LEU A 255 7.97 -12.75 6.68
C LEU A 255 9.25 -12.24 7.35
N LEU A 256 10.01 -11.42 6.61
CA LEU A 256 11.33 -10.90 7.00
C LEU A 256 11.42 -9.40 6.71
N ASP A 257 12.12 -8.67 7.57
CA ASP A 257 12.40 -7.23 7.46
C ASP A 257 13.89 -6.89 7.38
N ASP A 258 14.80 -7.83 7.72
CA ASP A 258 16.25 -7.64 7.60
C ASP A 258 16.72 -7.93 6.17
N SER A 259 17.05 -6.88 5.42
CA SER A 259 17.46 -6.98 4.01
C SER A 259 18.72 -7.84 3.80
N ASN A 260 19.63 -7.91 4.78
CA ASN A 260 20.81 -8.79 4.72
C ASN A 260 20.42 -10.27 4.87
N ALA A 261 19.46 -10.57 5.76
CA ALA A 261 18.93 -11.93 5.91
C ALA A 261 18.18 -12.36 4.65
N ILE A 262 17.36 -11.46 4.07
CA ILE A 262 16.61 -11.69 2.83
C ILE A 262 17.58 -12.00 1.67
N LEU A 263 18.57 -11.13 1.42
CA LEU A 263 19.57 -11.33 0.38
C LEU A 263 20.39 -12.61 0.58
N LYS A 264 20.74 -12.94 1.82
CA LYS A 264 21.42 -14.18 2.14
C LYS A 264 20.56 -15.41 1.83
N GLY A 265 19.27 -15.38 2.18
CA GLY A 265 18.30 -16.44 1.85
C GLY A 265 18.20 -16.64 0.34
N TYR A 266 18.12 -15.56 -0.43
CA TYR A 266 18.14 -15.62 -1.88
C TYR A 266 19.43 -16.24 -2.42
N ASN A 267 20.60 -15.78 -1.97
CA ASN A 267 21.90 -16.28 -2.43
C ASN A 267 22.14 -17.75 -2.07
N ASN A 268 21.59 -18.23 -0.95
CA ASN A 268 21.67 -19.63 -0.53
C ASN A 268 20.66 -20.55 -1.25
N GLY A 269 19.69 -20.00 -2.01
CA GLY A 269 18.61 -20.75 -2.64
C GLY A 269 17.48 -21.14 -1.68
N GLU A 270 17.35 -20.43 -0.57
CA GLU A 270 16.24 -20.55 0.38
C GLU A 270 15.01 -19.73 -0.06
N LEU A 271 15.25 -18.68 -0.88
CA LEU A 271 14.26 -17.81 -1.49
C LEU A 271 14.46 -17.79 -3.01
N ASP A 272 13.37 -17.80 -3.75
CA ASP A 272 13.33 -17.76 -5.21
C ASP A 272 13.08 -16.35 -5.75
N PHE A 273 12.42 -15.50 -4.94
CA PHE A 273 12.10 -14.12 -5.25
C PHE A 273 12.27 -13.22 -4.01
N ILE A 274 12.79 -12.02 -4.23
CA ILE A 274 12.89 -10.95 -3.22
C ILE A 274 12.68 -9.58 -3.85
N GLU A 275 12.06 -8.65 -3.11
CA GLU A 275 11.92 -7.23 -3.47
C GLU A 275 12.88 -6.33 -2.69
N ASN A 276 13.36 -6.79 -1.55
CA ASN A 276 14.17 -5.98 -0.65
C ASN A 276 15.58 -6.53 -0.54
N LEU A 277 16.57 -5.65 -0.78
CA LEU A 277 18.00 -5.96 -0.62
C LEU A 277 18.71 -4.77 0.03
N PRO A 278 19.87 -5.00 0.68
CA PRO A 278 20.65 -3.90 1.27
C PRO A 278 21.00 -2.86 0.22
N VAL A 279 20.79 -1.59 0.54
CA VAL A 279 21.05 -0.47 -0.39
C VAL A 279 22.49 -0.49 -0.92
N ASP A 280 23.46 -0.88 -0.07
CA ASP A 280 24.87 -0.96 -0.44
C ASP A 280 25.17 -2.05 -1.50
N GLU A 281 24.26 -2.98 -1.71
CA GLU A 281 24.39 -4.08 -2.69
C GLU A 281 23.68 -3.79 -4.03
N VAL A 282 22.77 -2.79 -4.07
CA VAL A 282 21.97 -2.45 -5.27
C VAL A 282 22.85 -2.26 -6.50
N ALA A 283 23.88 -1.41 -6.42
CA ALA A 283 24.77 -1.15 -7.56
C ALA A 283 25.50 -2.41 -8.05
N THR A 284 25.83 -3.34 -7.13
CA THR A 284 26.51 -4.60 -7.45
C THR A 284 25.59 -5.51 -8.27
N TYR A 285 24.35 -5.72 -7.81
CA TYR A 285 23.40 -6.61 -8.46
C TYR A 285 22.81 -6.02 -9.75
N LEU A 286 22.70 -4.68 -9.85
CA LEU A 286 22.41 -4.00 -11.12
C LEU A 286 23.51 -4.24 -12.15
N ALA A 287 24.78 -4.10 -11.75
CA ALA A 287 25.91 -4.30 -12.66
C ALA A 287 26.07 -5.75 -13.10
N SER A 288 25.68 -6.73 -12.28
CA SER A 288 25.68 -8.16 -12.65
C SER A 288 24.48 -8.54 -13.55
N GLY A 289 23.42 -7.73 -13.56
CA GLY A 289 22.17 -8.01 -14.28
C GLY A 289 21.24 -8.97 -13.54
N GLU A 290 21.50 -9.25 -12.26
CA GLU A 290 20.64 -10.09 -11.42
C GLU A 290 19.48 -9.30 -10.78
N LEU A 291 19.65 -7.97 -10.56
CA LEU A 291 18.60 -7.09 -10.08
C LEU A 291 17.82 -6.52 -11.26
N ASN A 292 16.53 -6.73 -11.26
CA ASN A 292 15.59 -6.14 -12.20
C ASN A 292 15.03 -4.86 -11.61
N ILE A 293 14.78 -3.85 -12.45
CA ILE A 293 14.04 -2.65 -12.10
C ILE A 293 12.80 -2.58 -12.99
N ALA A 294 11.65 -2.55 -12.38
CA ALA A 294 10.38 -2.43 -13.06
C ALA A 294 9.72 -1.07 -12.78
N ASP A 295 8.75 -0.69 -13.59
CA ASP A 295 7.97 0.54 -13.39
C ASP A 295 7.09 0.41 -12.14
N TYR A 296 6.97 1.50 -11.35
CA TYR A 296 6.19 1.49 -10.13
C TYR A 296 5.50 2.85 -9.94
N ILE A 297 4.20 2.88 -10.16
CA ILE A 297 3.42 4.12 -10.11
C ILE A 297 3.16 4.48 -8.64
N GLY A 298 4.04 5.27 -8.08
CA GLY A 298 3.95 5.68 -6.69
C GLY A 298 4.94 6.76 -6.32
N THR A 299 4.73 7.34 -5.14
CA THR A 299 5.54 8.44 -4.60
C THR A 299 5.93 8.16 -3.16
N TYR A 300 7.24 8.25 -2.88
CA TYR A 300 7.76 8.31 -1.51
C TYR A 300 7.76 9.76 -1.04
N TYR A 301 7.27 10.03 0.16
CA TYR A 301 7.15 11.38 0.67
C TYR A 301 7.33 11.47 2.19
N VAL A 302 7.61 12.66 2.66
CA VAL A 302 7.48 13.05 4.07
C VAL A 302 6.05 13.53 4.29
N CYS A 303 5.37 12.96 5.26
CA CYS A 303 4.03 13.35 5.71
C CYS A 303 4.15 14.23 6.95
N PHE A 304 3.53 15.39 6.92
CA PHE A 304 3.43 16.28 8.08
C PHE A 304 2.06 16.11 8.73
N ASN A 305 2.02 16.01 10.06
CA ASN A 305 0.76 16.09 10.79
C ASN A 305 0.28 17.56 10.83
N THR A 306 -0.79 17.87 10.12
CA THR A 306 -1.29 19.25 10.00
C THR A 306 -1.99 19.76 11.26
N GLU A 307 -2.30 18.88 12.22
CA GLU A 307 -2.83 19.22 13.54
C GLU A 307 -1.73 19.42 14.60
N ASP A 308 -0.45 19.07 14.28
CA ASP A 308 0.67 19.31 15.20
C ASP A 308 0.92 20.81 15.41
N GLU A 309 1.29 21.22 16.64
CA GLU A 309 1.49 22.63 17.01
C GLU A 309 2.51 23.33 16.10
N VAL A 310 3.55 22.64 15.65
CA VAL A 310 4.62 23.18 14.79
C VAL A 310 4.22 23.10 13.33
N PHE A 311 3.74 21.94 12.90
CA PHE A 311 3.45 21.63 11.49
C PHE A 311 2.02 22.00 11.05
N SER A 312 1.24 22.69 11.90
CA SER A 312 -0.01 23.35 11.46
C SER A 312 0.25 24.54 10.54
N ASP A 313 1.45 25.16 10.60
CA ASP A 313 1.84 26.27 9.71
C ASP A 313 2.37 25.73 8.36
N PRO A 314 1.68 26.00 7.23
CA PRO A 314 2.12 25.56 5.91
C PRO A 314 3.49 26.14 5.51
N ALA A 315 3.86 27.34 6.01
CA ALA A 315 5.17 27.91 5.72
C ALA A 315 6.30 27.08 6.31
N ILE A 316 6.14 26.54 7.51
CA ILE A 316 7.13 25.64 8.14
C ILE A 316 7.24 24.35 7.32
N ARG A 317 6.12 23.74 6.89
CA ARG A 317 6.13 22.53 6.05
C ARG A 317 6.83 22.79 4.71
N LYS A 318 6.56 23.94 4.08
CA LYS A 318 7.26 24.36 2.84
C LYS A 318 8.76 24.50 3.04
N ALA A 319 9.20 25.12 4.13
CA ALA A 319 10.64 25.25 4.44
C ALA A 319 11.31 23.89 4.62
N PHE A 320 10.68 22.95 5.32
CA PHE A 320 11.19 21.58 5.48
C PHE A 320 11.24 20.81 4.16
N SER A 321 10.29 21.03 3.23
CA SER A 321 10.28 20.41 1.90
C SER A 321 11.38 20.94 0.98
N LEU A 322 11.61 22.27 0.95
CA LEU A 322 12.53 22.92 0.01
C LEU A 322 13.99 22.57 0.23
N VAL A 323 14.41 22.24 1.46
CA VAL A 323 15.80 21.87 1.76
C VAL A 323 16.14 20.40 1.51
N ILE A 324 15.19 19.62 0.99
CA ILE A 324 15.44 18.22 0.66
C ILE A 324 16.18 18.14 -0.68
N ASP A 325 17.41 17.66 -0.64
CA ASP A 325 18.19 17.30 -1.83
C ASP A 325 17.73 15.94 -2.36
N ARG A 326 16.76 15.98 -3.26
CA ARG A 326 16.10 14.80 -3.84
C ARG A 326 17.07 14.01 -4.72
N ASN A 327 17.94 14.70 -5.47
CA ASN A 327 18.98 14.04 -6.26
C ASN A 327 19.95 13.27 -5.37
N TYR A 328 20.40 13.87 -4.26
CA TYR A 328 21.27 13.16 -3.31
C TYR A 328 20.61 11.87 -2.80
N ILE A 329 19.31 11.89 -2.51
CA ILE A 329 18.58 10.71 -2.04
C ILE A 329 18.58 9.62 -3.11
N VAL A 330 18.20 9.93 -4.36
CA VAL A 330 18.09 8.91 -5.41
C VAL A 330 19.46 8.40 -5.88
N ASP A 331 20.46 9.27 -5.96
CA ASP A 331 21.79 8.94 -6.50
C ASP A 331 22.71 8.28 -5.48
N ASN A 332 22.55 8.61 -4.18
CA ASN A 332 23.51 8.22 -3.13
C ASN A 332 22.89 7.37 -2.02
N VAL A 333 21.55 7.39 -1.86
CA VAL A 333 20.89 6.63 -0.81
C VAL A 333 20.15 5.43 -1.37
N THR A 334 19.23 5.60 -2.32
CA THR A 334 18.40 4.49 -2.82
C THR A 334 19.03 3.76 -4.00
N GLN A 335 19.52 4.46 -5.01
CA GLN A 335 20.30 3.95 -6.15
C GLN A 335 19.57 2.90 -7.03
N SER A 336 18.25 2.79 -6.93
CA SER A 336 17.43 1.82 -7.67
C SER A 336 16.76 2.43 -8.91
N GLY A 337 17.22 3.60 -9.37
CA GLY A 337 16.68 4.27 -10.57
C GLY A 337 15.43 5.11 -10.31
N GLU A 338 15.13 5.40 -9.07
CA GLU A 338 14.05 6.32 -8.66
C GLU A 338 14.27 7.71 -9.29
N VAL A 339 13.17 8.43 -9.52
CA VAL A 339 13.19 9.76 -10.13
C VAL A 339 12.88 10.82 -9.06
N PRO A 340 13.69 11.90 -8.91
CA PRO A 340 13.38 12.99 -7.99
C PRO A 340 11.98 13.53 -8.25
N ALA A 341 11.12 13.56 -7.22
CA ALA A 341 9.73 13.97 -7.37
C ALA A 341 9.60 15.49 -7.50
N THR A 342 8.84 15.93 -8.49
CA THR A 342 8.52 17.34 -8.75
C THR A 342 7.08 17.71 -8.38
N GLY A 343 6.30 16.74 -7.92
CA GLY A 343 4.92 16.82 -7.45
C GLY A 343 4.54 15.56 -6.70
N TYR A 344 3.26 15.41 -6.36
CA TYR A 344 2.79 14.24 -5.62
C TYR A 344 2.29 13.11 -6.54
N VAL A 345 1.43 13.43 -7.52
CA VAL A 345 1.00 12.44 -8.51
C VAL A 345 2.18 12.12 -9.42
N PRO A 346 2.62 10.84 -9.50
CA PRO A 346 3.81 10.47 -10.27
C PRO A 346 3.56 10.47 -11.77
N SER A 347 4.65 10.32 -12.54
CA SER A 347 4.57 10.01 -13.97
C SER A 347 3.93 8.63 -14.19
N GLY A 348 3.28 8.46 -15.35
CA GLY A 348 2.59 7.22 -15.75
C GLY A 348 1.10 7.18 -15.37
N ILE A 349 0.60 8.16 -14.62
CA ILE A 349 -0.83 8.36 -14.39
C ILE A 349 -1.43 9.12 -15.58
N TYR A 350 -2.53 8.62 -16.12
CA TYR A 350 -3.20 9.21 -17.28
C TYR A 350 -3.79 10.59 -16.98
N ASP A 351 -3.76 11.48 -17.99
CA ASP A 351 -4.49 12.74 -18.03
C ASP A 351 -5.71 12.61 -18.97
N ALA A 352 -6.32 13.72 -19.35
CA ALA A 352 -7.59 13.79 -20.08
C ALA A 352 -7.64 12.99 -21.39
N GLU A 353 -6.51 12.78 -22.08
CA GLU A 353 -6.42 12.02 -23.33
C GLU A 353 -6.11 10.51 -23.10
N GLY A 354 -6.06 10.08 -21.85
CA GLY A 354 -5.74 8.70 -21.45
C GLY A 354 -4.36 8.25 -21.92
N ALA A 355 -4.19 6.96 -22.22
CA ALA A 355 -2.92 6.36 -22.65
C ALA A 355 -2.36 6.95 -23.97
N SER A 356 -3.12 7.77 -24.72
CA SER A 356 -2.69 8.37 -25.99
C SER A 356 -2.10 9.78 -25.85
N GLY A 357 -2.25 10.42 -24.69
CA GLY A 357 -1.79 11.77 -24.40
C GLY A 357 -0.58 11.83 -23.48
N ASP A 358 -0.21 13.05 -23.08
CA ASP A 358 0.76 13.28 -22.02
C ASP A 358 0.17 12.83 -20.67
N ASP A 359 1.04 12.37 -19.75
CA ASP A 359 0.61 11.98 -18.42
C ASP A 359 0.30 13.19 -17.50
N PHE A 360 -0.38 12.93 -16.39
CA PHE A 360 -0.82 13.95 -15.43
C PHE A 360 0.35 14.82 -14.94
N ARG A 361 1.52 14.21 -14.66
CA ARG A 361 2.69 14.98 -14.19
C ARG A 361 3.25 15.89 -15.25
N THR A 362 3.29 15.44 -16.50
CA THR A 362 3.75 16.23 -17.65
C THR A 362 2.85 17.43 -17.89
N VAL A 363 1.52 17.25 -17.82
CA VAL A 363 0.52 18.33 -17.98
C VAL A 363 0.55 19.32 -16.81
N GLY A 364 0.59 18.83 -15.57
CA GLY A 364 0.60 19.64 -14.34
C GLY A 364 1.91 20.39 -14.08
N GLY A 365 3.04 19.89 -14.67
CA GLY A 365 4.35 20.53 -14.51
C GLY A 365 4.99 20.27 -13.13
N GLU A 366 5.85 21.17 -12.71
CA GLU A 366 6.67 21.03 -11.50
C GLU A 366 6.28 22.08 -10.45
N TYR A 367 6.20 21.69 -9.17
CA TYR A 367 5.90 22.60 -8.05
C TYR A 367 7.16 23.26 -7.47
N TYR A 368 8.31 22.66 -7.68
CA TYR A 368 9.63 23.17 -7.28
C TYR A 368 10.71 22.55 -8.18
N SER A 369 11.81 23.29 -8.36
CA SER A 369 12.93 22.78 -9.14
C SER A 369 13.69 21.71 -8.36
N VAL A 370 13.98 20.60 -9.01
CA VAL A 370 14.89 19.56 -8.53
C VAL A 370 16.26 19.61 -9.24
N ALA A 371 16.51 20.64 -10.06
CA ALA A 371 17.81 20.81 -10.70
C ALA A 371 18.91 21.08 -9.66
N GLU A 372 20.07 20.43 -9.82
CA GLU A 372 21.17 20.51 -8.88
C GLU A 372 21.64 21.97 -8.67
N GLU A 373 21.65 22.78 -9.74
CA GLU A 373 22.01 24.19 -9.70
C GLU A 373 21.01 25.07 -8.92
N ASP A 374 19.77 24.64 -8.73
CA ASP A 374 18.75 25.40 -8.01
C ASP A 374 18.70 25.04 -6.51
N TYR A 375 19.40 23.99 -6.06
CA TYR A 375 19.30 23.51 -4.67
C TYR A 375 19.65 24.59 -3.64
N GLU A 376 20.75 25.34 -3.83
CA GLU A 376 21.12 26.40 -2.89
C GLU A 376 20.07 27.52 -2.84
N LYS A 377 19.47 27.86 -3.99
CA LYS A 377 18.37 28.84 -4.04
C LYS A 377 17.15 28.36 -3.25
N ASN A 378 16.78 27.07 -3.38
CA ASN A 378 15.69 26.48 -2.60
C ASN A 378 16.00 26.53 -1.09
N CYS A 379 17.26 26.26 -0.69
CA CYS A 379 17.69 26.37 0.70
C CYS A 379 17.65 27.82 1.21
N GLU A 380 18.06 28.82 0.39
CA GLU A 380 17.95 30.22 0.75
C GLU A 380 16.49 30.66 0.96
N GLU A 381 15.60 30.25 0.07
CA GLU A 381 14.15 30.50 0.21
C GLU A 381 13.58 29.86 1.49
N ALA A 382 13.95 28.60 1.77
CA ALA A 382 13.52 27.89 2.97
C ALA A 382 13.97 28.58 4.26
N ARG A 383 15.24 29.02 4.31
CA ARG A 383 15.78 29.77 5.45
C ARG A 383 15.06 31.09 5.66
N GLN A 384 14.69 31.79 4.58
CA GLN A 384 13.91 33.02 4.67
C GLN A 384 12.48 32.76 5.18
N ILE A 385 11.81 31.73 4.66
CA ILE A 385 10.46 31.33 5.10
C ILE A 385 10.49 31.01 6.61
N LEU A 386 11.46 30.22 7.08
CA LEU A 386 11.58 29.85 8.49
C LEU A 386 11.90 31.07 9.38
N ALA A 387 12.71 32.01 8.89
CA ALA A 387 12.99 33.26 9.58
C ALA A 387 11.74 34.16 9.70
N ASP A 388 10.93 34.25 8.63
CA ASP A 388 9.68 35.01 8.63
C ASP A 388 8.62 34.37 9.55
N ALA A 389 8.67 33.05 9.73
CA ALA A 389 7.88 32.33 10.73
C ALA A 389 8.38 32.50 12.18
N GLY A 390 9.46 33.27 12.39
CA GLY A 390 9.96 33.62 13.72
C GLY A 390 11.18 32.81 14.20
N TYR A 391 11.77 31.97 13.35
CA TYR A 391 12.88 31.08 13.69
C TYR A 391 14.13 31.31 12.81
N PRO A 392 14.73 32.52 12.83
CA PRO A 392 15.90 32.82 12.00
C PRO A 392 17.06 31.85 12.34
N ASN A 393 17.59 31.15 11.35
CA ASN A 393 18.62 30.11 11.50
C ASN A 393 18.25 28.99 12.50
N GLY A 394 16.96 28.70 12.65
CA GLY A 394 16.45 27.73 13.60
C GLY A 394 16.44 28.14 15.06
N GLU A 395 16.79 29.41 15.37
CA GLU A 395 16.82 29.89 16.75
C GLU A 395 15.44 29.83 17.40
N GLY A 396 15.34 29.06 18.50
CA GLY A 396 14.08 28.88 19.23
C GLY A 396 13.10 27.89 18.61
N PHE A 397 13.44 27.27 17.48
CA PHE A 397 12.64 26.19 16.92
C PHE A 397 12.62 24.99 17.88
N PRO A 398 11.47 24.36 18.16
CA PRO A 398 11.43 23.20 19.04
C PRO A 398 12.14 22.00 18.41
N THR A 399 12.59 21.07 19.26
CA THR A 399 13.01 19.74 18.76
C THR A 399 11.78 18.98 18.32
N VAL A 400 11.82 18.45 17.10
CA VAL A 400 10.75 17.65 16.50
C VAL A 400 11.21 16.23 16.25
N GLU A 401 10.26 15.33 15.95
CA GLU A 401 10.51 13.91 15.75
C GLU A 401 10.08 13.47 14.35
N TYR A 402 10.93 12.66 13.69
CA TYR A 402 10.64 12.00 12.42
C TYR A 402 10.45 10.51 12.65
N LEU A 403 9.23 10.05 12.43
CA LEU A 403 8.80 8.66 12.58
C LEU A 403 9.04 7.85 11.29
N TYR A 404 9.65 6.66 11.42
CA TYR A 404 9.81 5.73 10.30
C TYR A 404 9.78 4.26 10.78
N ASN A 405 9.41 3.33 9.90
CA ASN A 405 9.42 1.90 10.23
C ASN A 405 10.80 1.28 10.03
N THR A 406 11.03 0.17 10.74
CA THR A 406 12.28 -0.60 10.68
C THR A 406 12.49 -1.14 9.27
N ASP A 407 13.48 -0.57 8.59
CA ASP A 407 13.99 -0.93 7.27
C ASP A 407 15.29 -0.17 7.02
N ASP A 408 16.29 -0.79 6.37
CA ASP A 408 17.62 -0.19 6.16
C ASP A 408 17.56 1.03 5.22
N LYS A 409 16.75 0.97 4.15
CA LYS A 409 16.55 2.09 3.21
C LYS A 409 15.87 3.26 3.91
N HIS A 410 14.79 3.02 4.67
CA HIS A 410 14.08 4.08 5.39
C HIS A 410 14.97 4.75 6.44
N LYS A 411 15.81 3.97 7.13
CA LYS A 411 16.79 4.51 8.08
C LYS A 411 17.79 5.44 7.40
N LYS A 412 18.38 5.04 6.28
CA LYS A 412 19.35 5.87 5.54
C LYS A 412 18.70 7.14 4.99
N ILE A 413 17.47 7.08 4.51
CA ILE A 413 16.70 8.26 4.10
C ILE A 413 16.46 9.18 5.31
N ALA A 414 16.03 8.64 6.46
CA ALA A 414 15.80 9.40 7.68
C ALA A 414 17.07 10.14 8.16
N GLU A 415 18.22 9.45 8.15
CA GLU A 415 19.53 10.05 8.50
C GLU A 415 19.93 11.16 7.51
N ALA A 416 19.65 11.00 6.20
CA ALA A 416 19.91 12.02 5.19
C ALA A 416 19.01 13.25 5.42
N LEU A 417 17.71 13.06 5.62
CA LEU A 417 16.75 14.14 5.88
C LEU A 417 17.11 14.90 7.17
N GLN A 418 17.40 14.19 8.26
CA GLN A 418 17.84 14.78 9.54
C GLN A 418 19.06 15.70 9.32
N ASN A 419 20.05 15.23 8.55
CA ASN A 419 21.25 16.01 8.24
C ASN A 419 20.93 17.26 7.43
N MET A 420 20.06 17.15 6.40
CA MET A 420 19.64 18.28 5.56
C MET A 420 18.91 19.34 6.40
N TRP A 421 17.92 18.95 7.20
CA TRP A 421 17.18 19.87 8.07
C TRP A 421 18.09 20.55 9.11
N GLN A 422 18.98 19.79 9.73
CA GLN A 422 19.91 20.36 10.71
C GLN A 422 20.91 21.33 10.06
N LYS A 423 21.45 20.98 8.90
CA LYS A 423 22.47 21.78 8.21
C LYS A 423 21.89 23.06 7.62
N GLU A 424 20.75 22.95 6.93
CA GLU A 424 20.20 24.05 6.13
C GLU A 424 19.24 24.94 6.93
N LEU A 425 18.49 24.39 7.88
CA LEU A 425 17.51 25.15 8.69
C LEU A 425 18.01 25.42 10.12
N GLY A 426 19.05 24.74 10.59
CA GLY A 426 19.54 24.86 11.97
C GLY A 426 18.62 24.23 13.02
N VAL A 427 17.69 23.37 12.62
CA VAL A 427 16.71 22.73 13.50
C VAL A 427 17.20 21.37 14.01
N THR A 428 16.65 20.90 15.13
CA THR A 428 16.96 19.58 15.68
C THR A 428 15.79 18.63 15.42
N VAL A 429 16.06 17.53 14.72
CA VAL A 429 15.09 16.47 14.44
C VAL A 429 15.60 15.17 15.06
N ASN A 430 14.81 14.54 15.91
CA ASN A 430 15.06 13.19 16.42
C ASN A 430 14.48 12.16 15.46
N LEU A 431 15.11 10.99 15.40
CA LEU A 431 14.63 9.87 14.60
C LEU A 431 13.96 8.84 15.53
N ASP A 432 12.72 8.50 15.25
CA ASP A 432 11.96 7.44 15.93
C ASP A 432 11.72 6.27 14.98
N ASN A 433 12.28 5.10 15.35
CA ASN A 433 12.16 3.86 14.59
C ASN A 433 11.18 2.92 15.26
N GLN A 434 10.20 2.42 14.52
CA GLN A 434 9.17 1.53 15.03
C GLN A 434 9.00 0.29 14.14
N ASP A 435 8.51 -0.80 14.74
CA ASP A 435 8.08 -1.98 13.98
C ASP A 435 6.90 -1.63 13.06
N TRP A 436 6.81 -2.30 11.89
CA TRP A 436 5.87 -1.97 10.83
C TRP A 436 4.42 -1.77 11.32
N ASN A 437 3.86 -2.73 12.04
CA ASN A 437 2.47 -2.65 12.49
C ASN A 437 2.22 -1.54 13.52
N VAL A 438 3.20 -1.26 14.38
CA VAL A 438 3.13 -0.15 15.35
C VAL A 438 3.21 1.19 14.62
N PHE A 439 4.11 1.29 13.66
CA PHE A 439 4.27 2.46 12.81
C PHE A 439 2.99 2.80 12.04
N LEU A 440 2.38 1.81 11.38
CA LEU A 440 1.10 1.99 10.67
C LEU A 440 0.01 2.53 11.58
N GLN A 441 -0.13 1.95 12.79
CA GLN A 441 -1.16 2.36 13.74
C GLN A 441 -0.92 3.78 14.26
N ASN A 442 0.32 4.14 14.62
CA ASN A 442 0.65 5.47 15.11
C ASN A 442 0.47 6.53 14.02
N ARG A 443 0.89 6.22 12.78
CA ARG A 443 0.69 7.11 11.64
C ARG A 443 -0.80 7.37 11.38
N LYS A 444 -1.61 6.32 11.33
CA LYS A 444 -3.06 6.43 11.14
C LYS A 444 -3.74 7.25 12.25
N ASN A 445 -3.31 7.09 13.49
CA ASN A 445 -3.87 7.84 14.62
C ASN A 445 -3.43 9.31 14.68
N GLY A 446 -2.47 9.74 13.84
CA GLY A 446 -1.85 11.05 13.95
C GLY A 446 -0.88 11.17 15.15
N ASP A 447 -0.40 10.05 15.70
CA ASP A 447 0.56 10.02 16.81
C ASP A 447 2.00 10.26 16.31
N PHE A 448 2.21 11.32 15.54
CA PHE A 448 3.50 11.74 15.00
C PHE A 448 3.50 13.24 14.67
N GLN A 449 4.69 13.83 14.50
CA GLN A 449 4.87 15.20 14.00
C GLN A 449 5.21 15.19 12.52
N ILE A 450 6.23 14.43 12.17
CA ILE A 450 6.67 14.16 10.79
C ILE A 450 6.83 12.65 10.66
N ALA A 451 6.33 12.06 9.58
CA ALA A 451 6.51 10.64 9.31
C ALA A 451 6.96 10.38 7.87
N ARG A 452 7.69 9.27 7.67
CA ARG A 452 7.83 8.74 6.34
C ARG A 452 6.48 8.24 5.85
N ASN A 453 6.21 8.35 4.57
CA ASN A 453 5.08 7.71 3.94
C ASN A 453 5.41 7.37 2.48
N GLY A 454 4.55 6.60 1.86
CA GLY A 454 4.57 6.29 0.44
C GLY A 454 3.16 5.90 0.00
N TRP A 455 2.84 6.22 -1.23
CA TRP A 455 1.58 5.84 -1.84
C TRP A 455 1.83 5.22 -3.21
N ILE A 456 1.20 4.10 -3.44
CA ILE A 456 1.18 3.42 -4.73
C ILE A 456 -0.24 3.55 -5.28
N GLY A 457 -0.37 3.82 -6.58
CA GLY A 457 -1.67 3.94 -7.20
C GLY A 457 -2.49 2.66 -7.10
N ASP A 458 -3.74 2.77 -6.67
CA ASP A 458 -4.68 1.64 -6.62
C ASP A 458 -5.24 1.32 -8.01
N TYR A 459 -5.30 2.34 -8.86
CA TYR A 459 -5.73 2.31 -10.26
C TYR A 459 -5.07 3.48 -11.02
N ASN A 460 -5.07 3.41 -12.38
CA ASN A 460 -4.41 4.43 -13.20
C ASN A 460 -5.30 5.65 -13.44
N ASP A 461 -5.51 6.44 -12.39
CA ASP A 461 -6.21 7.73 -12.41
C ASP A 461 -5.68 8.60 -11.25
N PRO A 462 -5.55 9.93 -11.41
CA PRO A 462 -5.07 10.81 -10.32
C PRO A 462 -5.98 10.80 -9.09
N CYS A 463 -7.22 10.36 -9.20
CA CYS A 463 -8.12 10.15 -8.07
C CYS A 463 -7.50 9.22 -7.02
N SER A 464 -6.78 8.16 -7.42
CA SER A 464 -6.10 7.25 -6.49
C SER A 464 -5.07 7.95 -5.59
N PHE A 465 -4.49 9.06 -6.04
CA PHE A 465 -3.51 9.85 -5.27
C PHE A 465 -4.13 11.01 -4.51
N LEU A 466 -5.18 11.61 -5.05
CA LEU A 466 -5.71 12.87 -4.53
C LEU A 466 -6.92 12.69 -3.62
N ASP A 467 -7.76 11.68 -3.86
CA ASP A 467 -8.94 11.42 -3.04
C ASP A 467 -8.62 11.06 -1.58
N MET A 468 -7.49 10.40 -1.36
CA MET A 468 -7.06 10.00 -0.01
C MET A 468 -6.88 11.18 0.97
N TRP A 469 -6.66 12.40 0.48
CA TRP A 469 -6.48 13.61 1.29
C TRP A 469 -7.78 14.35 1.59
N TYR A 470 -8.92 13.83 1.16
CA TYR A 470 -10.24 14.38 1.49
C TYR A 470 -10.42 14.44 3.01
N THR A 471 -11.08 15.48 3.50
CA THR A 471 -11.32 15.68 4.94
C THR A 471 -12.02 14.47 5.57
N GLY A 472 -11.35 13.84 6.54
CA GLY A 472 -11.85 12.65 7.24
C GLY A 472 -11.69 11.34 6.45
N GLY A 473 -10.97 11.34 5.35
CA GLY A 473 -10.63 10.13 4.60
C GLY A 473 -9.82 9.13 5.42
N GLY A 474 -10.07 7.83 5.25
CA GLY A 474 -9.46 6.76 6.05
C GLY A 474 -7.95 6.65 5.89
N ASN A 475 -7.40 7.08 4.76
CA ASN A 475 -5.96 7.11 4.45
C ASN A 475 -5.33 8.50 4.57
N ASN A 476 -6.06 9.48 5.09
CA ASN A 476 -5.56 10.84 5.33
C ASN A 476 -4.70 10.91 6.60
N ASP A 477 -3.54 10.28 6.56
CA ASP A 477 -2.61 10.22 7.70
C ASP A 477 -2.15 11.61 8.19
N ALA A 478 -2.10 12.61 7.28
CA ALA A 478 -1.71 13.99 7.63
C ALA A 478 -2.73 14.72 8.53
N GLN A 479 -3.90 14.15 8.79
CA GLN A 479 -5.03 14.78 9.48
C GLN A 479 -5.43 16.11 8.77
N TYR A 480 -5.26 16.13 7.44
CA TYR A 480 -5.49 17.33 6.63
C TYR A 480 -6.98 17.62 6.45
N SER A 481 -7.34 18.90 6.49
CA SER A 481 -8.71 19.37 6.25
C SER A 481 -8.68 20.74 5.57
N ASN A 482 -9.19 20.79 4.35
CA ASN A 482 -9.33 22.05 3.60
C ASN A 482 -10.57 21.98 2.69
N PRO A 483 -11.62 22.79 2.95
CA PRO A 483 -12.85 22.75 2.15
C PRO A 483 -12.66 23.19 0.69
N ASP A 484 -11.63 23.98 0.36
CA ASP A 484 -11.32 24.34 -1.02
C ASP A 484 -10.71 23.15 -1.78
N TYR A 485 -9.92 22.33 -1.07
CA TYR A 485 -9.41 21.04 -1.60
C TYR A 485 -10.55 20.06 -1.83
N ASP A 486 -11.38 19.84 -0.81
CA ASP A 486 -12.52 18.93 -0.88
C ASP A 486 -13.44 19.29 -2.05
N ALA A 487 -13.68 20.59 -2.28
CA ALA A 487 -14.49 21.06 -3.40
C ALA A 487 -13.90 20.73 -4.78
N GLN A 488 -12.57 20.63 -4.93
CA GLN A 488 -11.95 20.18 -6.19
C GLN A 488 -12.13 18.67 -6.39
N ILE A 489 -11.98 17.89 -5.33
CA ILE A 489 -12.22 16.44 -5.39
C ILE A 489 -13.70 16.18 -5.73
N ASP A 490 -14.63 16.85 -5.06
CA ASP A 490 -16.07 16.75 -5.36
C ASP A 490 -16.37 17.12 -6.82
N ALA A 491 -15.75 18.20 -7.32
CA ALA A 491 -15.94 18.62 -8.72
C ALA A 491 -15.42 17.59 -9.73
N ALA A 492 -14.28 16.96 -9.43
CA ALA A 492 -13.72 15.90 -10.27
C ALA A 492 -14.62 14.66 -10.30
N LYS A 493 -15.24 14.30 -9.18
CA LYS A 493 -16.15 13.15 -9.05
C LYS A 493 -17.55 13.41 -9.57
N ALA A 494 -17.93 14.68 -9.79
CA ALA A 494 -19.27 15.06 -10.25
C ALA A 494 -19.43 15.03 -11.78
N THR A 495 -18.40 14.71 -12.58
CA THR A 495 -18.45 14.77 -14.04
C THR A 495 -17.72 13.60 -14.70
N SER A 496 -18.24 13.14 -15.83
CA SER A 496 -17.55 12.19 -16.73
C SER A 496 -16.71 12.88 -17.82
N ASP A 497 -16.73 14.22 -17.90
CA ASP A 497 -15.87 14.96 -18.82
C ASP A 497 -14.43 14.95 -18.32
N GLN A 498 -13.56 14.20 -19.01
CA GLN A 498 -12.20 13.97 -18.57
C GLN A 498 -11.37 15.27 -18.50
N ALA A 499 -11.61 16.24 -19.38
CA ALA A 499 -10.90 17.52 -19.33
C ALA A 499 -11.28 18.34 -18.08
N GLU A 500 -12.56 18.38 -17.72
CA GLU A 500 -13.00 19.05 -16.48
C GLU A 500 -12.56 18.29 -15.21
N ARG A 501 -12.54 16.93 -15.25
CA ARG A 501 -11.99 16.12 -14.16
C ARG A 501 -10.53 16.43 -13.89
N MET A 502 -9.68 16.34 -14.92
CA MET A 502 -8.24 16.56 -14.79
C MET A 502 -7.92 17.98 -14.34
N LYS A 503 -8.65 18.97 -14.85
CA LYS A 503 -8.52 20.36 -14.39
C LYS A 503 -8.81 20.51 -12.88
N ALA A 504 -9.81 19.80 -12.35
CA ALA A 504 -10.10 19.81 -10.92
C ALA A 504 -9.03 19.09 -10.11
N PHE A 505 -8.51 17.95 -10.59
CA PHE A 505 -7.41 17.25 -9.93
C PHE A 505 -6.10 18.05 -9.94
N HIS A 506 -5.76 18.74 -11.02
CA HIS A 506 -4.60 19.66 -11.04
C HIS A 506 -4.78 20.79 -10.01
N ALA A 507 -5.99 21.36 -9.90
CA ALA A 507 -6.27 22.39 -8.89
C ALA A 507 -6.20 21.84 -7.45
N ALA A 508 -6.60 20.57 -7.24
CA ALA A 508 -6.43 19.91 -5.94
C ALA A 508 -4.95 19.71 -5.60
N GLU A 509 -4.12 19.23 -6.55
CA GLU A 509 -2.68 19.08 -6.32
C GLU A 509 -2.00 20.43 -6.08
N ASP A 510 -2.40 21.52 -6.76
CA ASP A 510 -1.92 22.88 -6.51
C ASP A 510 -2.16 23.30 -5.05
N ILE A 511 -3.34 22.99 -4.50
CA ILE A 511 -3.66 23.30 -3.11
C ILE A 511 -2.80 22.43 -2.17
N LEU A 512 -2.73 21.13 -2.42
CA LEU A 512 -2.04 20.16 -1.56
C LEU A 512 -0.54 20.44 -1.44
N ILE A 513 0.13 20.77 -2.56
CA ILE A 513 1.60 20.83 -2.65
C ILE A 513 2.11 22.28 -2.58
N ASP A 514 1.56 23.20 -3.36
CA ASP A 514 2.09 24.57 -3.43
C ASP A 514 1.53 25.47 -2.32
N GLN A 515 0.21 25.43 -2.10
CA GLN A 515 -0.42 26.34 -1.15
C GLN A 515 -0.28 25.85 0.30
N ASP A 516 -0.62 24.58 0.56
CA ASP A 516 -0.69 24.03 1.91
C ASP A 516 0.53 23.17 2.28
N SER A 517 1.33 22.75 1.31
CA SER A 517 2.55 21.94 1.54
C SER A 517 2.32 20.80 2.54
N VAL A 518 1.22 20.05 2.37
CA VAL A 518 0.78 18.99 3.29
C VAL A 518 1.80 17.88 3.41
N LEU A 519 2.55 17.64 2.32
CA LEU A 519 3.58 16.62 2.22
C LEU A 519 4.78 17.14 1.43
N ALA A 520 5.93 16.50 1.61
CA ALA A 520 7.11 16.73 0.81
C ALA A 520 7.43 15.48 -0.01
N PRO A 521 7.05 15.41 -1.29
CA PRO A 521 7.44 14.32 -2.18
C PRO A 521 8.96 14.26 -2.32
N LEU A 522 9.54 13.04 -2.25
CA LEU A 522 10.97 12.82 -2.36
C LEU A 522 11.34 12.29 -3.75
N TYR A 523 10.74 11.16 -4.11
CA TYR A 523 10.99 10.52 -5.40
C TYR A 523 9.78 9.71 -5.86
N PHE A 524 9.67 9.53 -7.16
CA PHE A 524 8.80 8.55 -7.78
C PHE A 524 9.47 7.19 -7.75
N TYR A 525 8.72 6.18 -7.35
CA TYR A 525 9.23 4.83 -7.16
C TYR A 525 9.67 4.15 -8.45
N THR A 526 10.59 3.23 -8.28
CA THR A 526 10.82 2.08 -9.14
C THR A 526 10.66 0.81 -8.31
N GLN A 527 10.44 -0.33 -8.95
CA GLN A 527 10.29 -1.61 -8.28
C GLN A 527 11.53 -2.50 -8.54
N PRO A 528 12.53 -2.48 -7.64
CA PRO A 528 13.63 -3.43 -7.69
C PRO A 528 13.16 -4.81 -7.23
N TYR A 529 13.56 -5.86 -7.94
CA TYR A 529 13.32 -7.24 -7.53
C TYR A 529 14.37 -8.19 -8.08
N MET A 530 14.54 -9.32 -7.41
CA MET A 530 15.37 -10.44 -7.89
C MET A 530 14.52 -11.70 -7.97
N LEU A 531 14.62 -12.41 -9.09
CA LEU A 531 13.94 -13.68 -9.35
C LEU A 531 14.96 -14.68 -9.86
N LYS A 532 14.91 -15.92 -9.41
CA LYS A 532 15.78 -17.00 -9.90
C LYS A 532 15.52 -17.29 -11.38
N ASP A 533 16.59 -17.44 -12.15
CA ASP A 533 16.56 -17.63 -13.61
C ASP A 533 15.73 -18.82 -14.09
N ASN A 534 15.58 -19.85 -13.26
CA ASN A 534 14.79 -21.04 -13.56
C ASN A 534 13.28 -20.87 -13.27
N ILE A 535 12.84 -19.72 -12.75
CA ILE A 535 11.43 -19.39 -12.55
C ILE A 535 10.96 -18.50 -13.70
N LYS A 536 9.87 -18.90 -14.37
CA LYS A 536 9.30 -18.20 -15.52
C LYS A 536 7.81 -17.95 -15.33
N GLY A 537 7.25 -17.00 -16.08
CA GLY A 537 5.81 -16.73 -16.08
C GLY A 537 5.31 -15.91 -14.88
N MET A 538 6.21 -15.30 -14.11
CA MET A 538 5.81 -14.21 -13.21
C MET A 538 5.42 -12.99 -14.06
N TYR A 539 4.34 -12.35 -13.70
CA TYR A 539 3.94 -11.06 -14.26
C TYR A 539 3.59 -10.08 -13.14
N TYR A 540 3.57 -8.80 -13.47
CA TYR A 540 3.34 -7.79 -12.46
C TYR A 540 2.64 -6.57 -13.06
N THR A 541 2.03 -5.73 -12.22
CA THR A 541 1.45 -4.45 -12.59
C THR A 541 2.29 -3.30 -12.02
N PRO A 542 2.43 -2.17 -12.74
CA PRO A 542 3.06 -0.96 -12.18
C PRO A 542 2.36 -0.43 -10.90
N LEU A 543 1.20 -0.96 -10.56
CA LEU A 543 0.51 -0.73 -9.28
C LEU A 543 1.07 -1.61 -8.13
N GLY A 544 2.17 -2.35 -8.35
CA GLY A 544 2.92 -3.08 -7.32
C GLY A 544 2.50 -4.52 -7.06
N TYR A 545 1.58 -5.07 -7.84
CA TYR A 545 1.15 -6.45 -7.63
C TYR A 545 2.00 -7.43 -8.43
N PHE A 546 2.66 -8.35 -7.74
CA PHE A 546 3.35 -9.50 -8.34
C PHE A 546 2.45 -10.73 -8.30
N PHE A 547 2.39 -11.45 -9.41
CA PHE A 547 1.57 -12.64 -9.58
C PHE A 547 2.44 -13.86 -9.85
N PHE A 548 2.39 -14.82 -8.94
CA PHE A 548 3.22 -16.02 -8.97
C PHE A 548 2.43 -17.30 -9.29
N GLY A 549 1.10 -17.22 -9.28
CA GLY A 549 0.22 -18.37 -9.39
C GLY A 549 0.38 -19.22 -10.65
N TYR A 550 0.87 -18.62 -11.73
CA TYR A 550 1.06 -19.28 -13.03
C TYR A 550 2.53 -19.48 -13.40
N THR A 551 3.46 -19.27 -12.46
CA THR A 551 4.89 -19.47 -12.71
C THR A 551 5.21 -20.94 -12.97
N THR A 552 6.28 -21.18 -13.74
CA THR A 552 6.82 -22.51 -14.03
C THR A 552 8.28 -22.59 -13.63
N GLN A 553 8.78 -23.80 -13.38
CA GLN A 553 10.17 -24.04 -13.09
C GLN A 553 10.81 -24.80 -14.27
N GLU A 554 11.92 -24.26 -14.84
CA GLU A 554 12.70 -24.87 -15.93
C GLU A 554 13.91 -25.63 -15.41
#